data_e11899c501a0d632f3fc2ca1d46bb912
#
_entry.id   e11899c501a0d632f3fc2ca1d46bb912
#
_cell.length_a   1.000
_cell.length_b   1.000
_cell.length_c   1.000
_cell.angle_alpha   90.00
_cell.angle_beta   90.00
_cell.angle_gamma   90.00
#
_symmetry.space_group_name_H-M   'P 1'
#
loop_
_entity.id
_entity.type
_entity.pdbx_description
1 polymer ?
#
loop_
_entity_poly.entity_id
_entity_poly.type
_entity_poly.pdbx_seq_one_letter_code
_entity_poly.pdbx_strand_id
1 'polypeptide(L)'
;LPISLFFMNSYDLIQDLNFTQSRDFMTGFKAKYDVKNWFSVQLSLHGDFYQRFKRHERIDERKVVYKSQILEPRLSLTSNYFNHHSFIFGIEHTSDDLTSDRFVNRKMTTRALHETEYFLQDEWTPTTHWMLSLGVRTNFSKAFGFMWMPKLAAKYSLNEQWAFRANYSMGYRAPSIKELFFNWDHLGMFQIRGNEELRPEKNHYVSVGTEYSTDRFFMNVN
;
A
#
# COMPACT_ATOMS: atom_id res chain seq x y z
N LEU A 1 -22.69 -10.54 2.74
CA LEU A 1 -21.23 -10.44 2.74
C LEU A 1 -20.76 -10.40 1.29
N PRO A 2 -20.24 -9.29 0.76
CA PRO A 2 -19.60 -9.31 -0.56
C PRO A 2 -18.22 -9.98 -0.44
N ILE A 3 -18.02 -11.06 -1.20
CA ILE A 3 -16.75 -11.75 -1.38
C ILE A 3 -16.34 -11.52 -2.83
N SER A 4 -15.13 -10.97 -3.03
CA SER A 4 -14.56 -10.84 -4.38
C SER A 4 -13.25 -11.61 -4.47
N LEU A 5 -13.13 -12.43 -5.51
CA LEU A 5 -11.95 -13.20 -5.87
C LEU A 5 -11.45 -12.73 -7.25
N PHE A 6 -10.17 -12.43 -7.36
CA PHE A 6 -9.52 -12.05 -8.60
C PHE A 6 -8.43 -13.03 -8.95
N PHE A 7 -8.39 -13.46 -10.20
CA PHE A 7 -7.33 -14.30 -10.76
C PHE A 7 -6.77 -13.63 -12.01
N MET A 8 -5.47 -13.48 -12.07
CA MET A 8 -4.79 -12.91 -13.22
C MET A 8 -3.56 -13.74 -13.59
N ASN A 9 -3.50 -14.20 -14.85
CA ASN A 9 -2.35 -14.90 -15.41
C ASN A 9 -1.80 -14.10 -16.60
N SER A 10 -0.53 -13.72 -16.55
CA SER A 10 0.18 -13.08 -17.66
C SER A 10 1.34 -13.94 -18.15
N TYR A 11 1.55 -13.95 -19.46
CA TYR A 11 2.65 -14.66 -20.12
C TYR A 11 3.43 -13.68 -20.98
N ASP A 12 4.71 -13.47 -20.66
CA ASP A 12 5.63 -12.71 -21.50
C ASP A 12 6.61 -13.64 -22.23
N LEU A 13 6.70 -13.48 -23.55
CA LEU A 13 7.55 -14.23 -24.44
C LEU A 13 8.57 -13.31 -25.09
N ILE A 14 9.87 -13.41 -24.78
CA ILE A 14 10.91 -12.68 -25.52
C ILE A 14 12.26 -13.42 -25.54
N GLN A 15 12.72 -13.58 -26.77
CA GLN A 15 14.06 -13.70 -27.41
C GLN A 15 15.15 -14.54 -26.76
N ASP A 16 15.78 -15.32 -27.65
CA ASP A 16 16.85 -16.30 -27.49
C ASP A 16 16.38 -17.66 -26.96
N LEU A 17 17.18 -18.69 -27.21
CA LEU A 17 17.03 -20.08 -26.75
C LEU A 17 16.69 -20.26 -25.26
N ASN A 18 16.61 -19.16 -24.51
CA ASN A 18 16.16 -19.06 -23.12
C ASN A 18 14.85 -18.24 -23.06
N PHE A 19 13.74 -18.91 -22.86
CA PHE A 19 12.46 -18.24 -22.62
C PHE A 19 12.34 -17.79 -21.17
N THR A 20 11.83 -16.57 -20.99
CA THR A 20 11.37 -16.10 -19.69
C THR A 20 9.86 -16.27 -19.63
N GLN A 21 9.37 -16.98 -18.64
CA GLN A 21 7.96 -17.16 -18.37
C GLN A 21 7.64 -16.61 -16.98
N SER A 22 6.59 -15.81 -16.84
CA SER A 22 6.09 -15.37 -15.54
C SER A 22 4.73 -15.99 -15.24
N ARG A 23 4.46 -16.14 -13.95
CA ARG A 23 3.14 -16.45 -13.40
C ARG A 23 2.85 -15.43 -12.34
N ASP A 24 1.69 -14.85 -12.43
CA ASP A 24 1.18 -13.90 -11.47
C ASP A 24 -0.16 -14.39 -10.96
N PHE A 25 -0.31 -14.42 -9.64
CA PHE A 25 -1.54 -14.82 -8.98
C PHE A 25 -1.85 -13.81 -7.87
N MET A 26 -2.91 -13.05 -8.07
CA MET A 26 -3.38 -12.07 -7.12
C MET A 26 -4.72 -12.55 -6.56
N THR A 27 -4.88 -12.44 -5.26
CA THR A 27 -6.12 -12.83 -4.56
C THR A 27 -6.51 -11.79 -3.53
N GLY A 28 -7.79 -11.60 -3.34
CA GLY A 28 -8.32 -10.71 -2.32
C GLY A 28 -9.57 -11.29 -1.67
N PHE A 29 -9.64 -11.12 -0.36
CA PHE A 29 -10.81 -11.43 0.45
C PHE A 29 -11.19 -10.21 1.28
N LYS A 30 -12.47 -9.90 1.34
CA LYS A 30 -13.00 -8.83 2.18
C LYS A 30 -14.33 -9.26 2.77
N ALA A 31 -14.44 -9.17 4.08
CA ALA A 31 -15.67 -9.41 4.82
C ALA A 31 -15.95 -8.23 5.75
N LYS A 32 -17.18 -7.76 5.75
CA LYS A 32 -17.67 -6.73 6.69
C LYS A 32 -18.84 -7.29 7.45
N TYR A 33 -18.86 -7.07 8.75
CA TYR A 33 -19.94 -7.45 9.63
C TYR A 33 -20.38 -6.24 10.47
N ASP A 34 -21.63 -5.85 10.33
CA ASP A 34 -22.22 -4.80 11.13
C ASP A 34 -22.76 -5.42 12.42
N VAL A 35 -22.01 -5.25 13.50
CA VAL A 35 -22.32 -5.78 14.84
C VAL A 35 -23.54 -5.04 15.42
N LYS A 36 -23.59 -3.73 15.18
CA LYS A 36 -24.67 -2.81 15.54
C LYS A 36 -24.76 -1.70 14.48
N ASN A 37 -25.83 -0.94 14.48
CA ASN A 37 -26.01 0.18 13.55
C ASN A 37 -24.89 1.23 13.61
N TRP A 38 -24.20 1.30 14.74
CA TRP A 38 -23.11 2.25 14.99
C TRP A 38 -21.72 1.59 15.05
N PHE A 39 -21.61 0.25 14.90
CA PHE A 39 -20.33 -0.45 15.02
C PHE A 39 -20.20 -1.55 13.98
N SER A 40 -19.15 -1.50 13.19
CA SER A 40 -18.82 -2.51 12.20
C SER A 40 -17.38 -2.98 12.29
N VAL A 41 -17.16 -4.24 11.93
CA VAL A 41 -15.85 -4.89 11.82
C VAL A 41 -15.63 -5.30 10.39
N GLN A 42 -14.47 -4.99 9.84
CA GLN A 42 -14.07 -5.40 8.50
C GLN A 42 -12.73 -6.13 8.56
N LEU A 43 -12.70 -7.33 8.01
CA LEU A 43 -11.49 -8.10 7.75
C LEU A 43 -11.22 -8.07 6.24
N SER A 44 -9.98 -7.80 5.87
CA SER A 44 -9.51 -7.98 4.49
C SER A 44 -8.18 -8.70 4.47
N LEU A 45 -7.97 -9.47 3.43
CA LEU A 45 -6.74 -10.16 3.13
C LEU A 45 -6.42 -9.93 1.66
N HIS A 46 -5.22 -9.44 1.39
CA HIS A 46 -4.67 -9.34 0.04
C HIS A 46 -3.44 -10.23 -0.07
N GLY A 47 -3.30 -10.92 -1.20
CA GLY A 47 -2.15 -11.74 -1.50
C GLY A 47 -1.73 -11.55 -2.96
N ASP A 48 -0.44 -11.32 -3.18
CA ASP A 48 0.20 -11.23 -4.49
C ASP A 48 1.37 -12.21 -4.55
N PHE A 49 1.34 -13.11 -5.54
CA PHE A 49 2.28 -14.20 -5.70
C PHE A 49 2.82 -14.21 -7.12
N TYR A 50 4.00 -13.65 -7.29
CA TYR A 50 4.66 -13.56 -8.59
C TYR A 50 5.84 -14.52 -8.67
N GLN A 51 5.95 -15.27 -9.79
CA GLN A 51 7.07 -16.14 -10.08
C GLN A 51 7.58 -15.92 -11.51
N ARG A 52 8.90 -15.89 -11.66
CA ARG A 52 9.55 -15.86 -12.97
C ARG A 52 10.45 -17.09 -13.13
N PHE A 53 10.31 -17.71 -14.29
CA PHE A 53 11.06 -18.89 -14.68
C PHE A 53 11.94 -18.60 -15.89
N LYS A 54 13.14 -19.18 -15.91
CA LYS A 54 13.91 -19.35 -17.13
C LYS A 54 13.70 -20.79 -17.62
N ARG A 55 13.39 -20.95 -18.88
CA ARG A 55 13.30 -22.25 -19.55
C ARG A 55 14.35 -22.29 -20.65
N HIS A 56 15.18 -23.34 -20.64
CA HIS A 56 16.15 -23.57 -21.69
C HIS A 56 15.54 -24.52 -22.72
N GLU A 57 15.47 -24.12 -24.00
CA GLU A 57 14.73 -24.84 -25.04
C GLU A 57 15.27 -26.26 -25.33
N ARG A 58 16.60 -26.43 -25.25
CA ARG A 58 17.25 -27.70 -25.59
C ARG A 58 17.17 -28.78 -24.52
N ILE A 59 17.00 -28.45 -23.27
CA ILE A 59 17.04 -29.40 -22.15
C ILE A 59 15.74 -29.45 -21.36
N ASP A 60 14.72 -28.74 -21.81
CA ASP A 60 13.40 -28.58 -21.14
C ASP A 60 13.49 -28.28 -19.61
N GLU A 61 14.63 -27.74 -19.20
CA GLU A 61 14.86 -27.38 -17.81
C GLU A 61 14.17 -26.05 -17.48
N ARG A 62 13.31 -26.09 -16.47
CA ARG A 62 12.61 -24.91 -15.96
C ARG A 62 13.15 -24.54 -14.60
N LYS A 63 13.81 -23.38 -14.51
CA LYS A 63 14.40 -22.88 -13.27
C LYS A 63 13.70 -21.63 -12.79
N VAL A 64 13.22 -21.63 -11.53
CA VAL A 64 12.74 -20.40 -10.86
C VAL A 64 13.93 -19.49 -10.62
N VAL A 65 13.85 -18.24 -11.08
CA VAL A 65 14.90 -17.23 -10.91
C VAL A 65 14.44 -16.03 -10.07
N TYR A 66 13.13 -15.94 -9.86
CA TYR A 66 12.53 -14.87 -9.09
C TYR A 66 11.17 -15.33 -8.53
N LYS A 67 10.93 -15.09 -7.24
CA LYS A 67 9.67 -15.36 -6.57
C LYS A 67 9.39 -14.21 -5.59
N SER A 68 8.29 -13.53 -5.78
CA SER A 68 7.79 -12.48 -4.86
C SER A 68 6.48 -12.95 -4.26
N GLN A 69 6.33 -12.74 -2.97
CA GLN A 69 5.11 -13.07 -2.22
C GLN A 69 4.81 -11.89 -1.30
N ILE A 70 3.65 -11.29 -1.48
CA ILE A 70 3.15 -10.23 -0.60
C ILE A 70 1.86 -10.74 0.03
N LEU A 71 1.74 -10.57 1.34
CA LEU A 71 0.54 -10.92 2.10
C LEU A 71 0.18 -9.77 3.03
N GLU A 72 -1.08 -9.29 2.95
CA GLU A 72 -1.55 -8.11 3.66
C GLU A 72 -2.91 -8.38 4.34
N PRO A 73 -2.92 -9.01 5.53
CA PRO A 73 -4.09 -9.05 6.40
C PRO A 73 -4.34 -7.67 7.03
N ARG A 74 -5.60 -7.25 7.03
CA ARG A 74 -6.05 -6.00 7.64
C ARG A 74 -7.35 -6.20 8.41
N LEU A 75 -7.38 -5.72 9.64
CA LEU A 75 -8.58 -5.59 10.45
C LEU A 75 -8.89 -4.12 10.66
N SER A 76 -10.13 -3.72 10.44
CA SER A 76 -10.59 -2.36 10.75
C SER A 76 -11.93 -2.38 11.48
N LEU A 77 -12.06 -1.48 12.43
CA LEU A 77 -13.23 -1.25 13.26
C LEU A 77 -13.74 0.15 12.97
N THR A 78 -15.02 0.28 12.70
CA THR A 78 -15.66 1.58 12.49
C THR A 78 -16.73 1.78 13.55
N SER A 79 -16.75 2.96 14.18
CA SER A 79 -17.75 3.32 15.19
C SER A 79 -18.31 4.71 14.98
N ASN A 80 -19.62 4.82 14.92
CA ASN A 80 -20.38 6.06 14.88
C ASN A 80 -21.21 6.23 16.18
N TYR A 81 -20.71 5.72 17.29
CA TYR A 81 -21.41 5.73 18.58
C TYR A 81 -21.62 7.14 19.14
N PHE A 82 -20.60 7.99 18.98
CA PHE A 82 -20.69 9.37 19.46
C PHE A 82 -21.31 10.25 18.38
N ASN A 83 -22.27 11.09 18.77
CA ASN A 83 -22.87 12.05 17.86
C ASN A 83 -21.81 12.95 17.22
N HIS A 84 -21.92 13.16 15.92
CA HIS A 84 -21.00 13.97 15.14
C HIS A 84 -19.56 13.40 14.96
N HIS A 85 -19.28 12.20 15.44
CA HIS A 85 -18.00 11.53 15.29
C HIS A 85 -18.12 10.21 14.53
N SER A 86 -17.15 9.96 13.65
CA SER A 86 -16.96 8.67 12.98
C SER A 86 -15.53 8.20 13.16
N PHE A 87 -15.32 7.24 14.06
CA PHE A 87 -14.03 6.67 14.36
C PHE A 87 -13.73 5.46 13.47
N ILE A 88 -12.51 5.40 12.96
CA ILE A 88 -11.95 4.21 12.31
C ILE A 88 -10.65 3.88 13.02
N PHE A 89 -10.56 2.67 13.54
CA PHE A 89 -9.33 2.09 14.08
C PHE A 89 -8.98 0.83 13.31
N GLY A 90 -7.70 0.57 13.08
CA GLY A 90 -7.31 -0.69 12.47
C GLY A 90 -5.84 -1.03 12.62
N ILE A 91 -5.56 -2.28 12.25
CA ILE A 91 -4.23 -2.86 12.16
C ILE A 91 -4.09 -3.51 10.78
N GLU A 92 -2.93 -3.34 10.19
CA GLU A 92 -2.52 -3.95 8.94
C GLU A 92 -1.11 -4.53 9.11
N HIS A 93 -0.87 -5.72 8.58
CA HIS A 93 0.45 -6.32 8.53
C HIS A 93 0.82 -6.61 7.09
N THR A 94 1.99 -6.16 6.68
CA THR A 94 2.55 -6.48 5.36
C THR A 94 3.73 -7.41 5.53
N SER A 95 3.66 -8.57 4.88
CA SER A 95 4.77 -9.50 4.70
C SER A 95 5.18 -9.46 3.24
N ASP A 96 6.37 -8.95 2.95
CA ASP A 96 6.98 -8.93 1.60
C ASP A 96 8.20 -9.85 1.62
N ASP A 97 8.08 -10.99 0.91
CA ASP A 97 9.12 -12.00 0.77
C ASP A 97 9.59 -12.06 -0.68
N LEU A 98 10.87 -11.82 -0.91
CA LEU A 98 11.48 -11.87 -2.23
C LEU A 98 12.61 -12.89 -2.28
N THR A 99 12.45 -13.90 -3.13
CA THR A 99 13.48 -14.89 -3.44
C THR A 99 14.05 -14.64 -4.84
N SER A 100 15.34 -14.43 -4.95
CA SER A 100 16.00 -14.16 -6.23
C SER A 100 17.47 -14.61 -6.22
N ASP A 101 18.01 -14.88 -7.43
CA ASP A 101 19.44 -15.07 -7.67
C ASP A 101 20.20 -13.75 -7.91
N ARG A 102 19.49 -12.61 -7.82
CA ARG A 102 20.04 -11.25 -8.03
C ARG A 102 20.56 -10.60 -6.76
N PHE A 103 20.57 -11.32 -5.65
CA PHE A 103 21.19 -10.93 -4.41
C PHE A 103 22.68 -11.29 -4.42
N VAL A 104 23.28 -11.43 -3.25
CA VAL A 104 24.71 -11.75 -3.12
C VAL A 104 25.01 -13.15 -3.69
N ASN A 105 26.14 -13.27 -4.41
CA ASN A 105 26.72 -14.53 -4.92
C ASN A 105 25.89 -15.27 -5.98
N ARG A 106 24.93 -14.64 -6.66
CA ARG A 106 24.09 -15.26 -7.69
C ARG A 106 23.42 -16.58 -7.24
N LYS A 107 23.21 -16.75 -5.94
CA LYS A 107 22.48 -17.88 -5.36
C LYS A 107 21.04 -17.45 -5.05
N MET A 108 20.10 -18.37 -5.27
CA MET A 108 18.72 -18.17 -4.84
C MET A 108 18.70 -17.93 -3.33
N THR A 109 18.34 -16.72 -2.94
CA THR A 109 18.28 -16.28 -1.54
C THR A 109 16.97 -15.57 -1.32
N THR A 110 16.37 -15.75 -0.16
CA THR A 110 15.16 -15.03 0.26
C THR A 110 15.53 -13.87 1.16
N ARG A 111 14.94 -12.72 0.88
CA ARG A 111 14.93 -11.53 1.75
C ARG A 111 13.49 -11.20 2.07
N ALA A 112 13.24 -10.77 3.30
CA ALA A 112 11.92 -10.45 3.81
C ALA A 112 11.89 -9.08 4.48
N LEU A 113 10.83 -8.34 4.25
CA LEU A 113 10.47 -7.14 5.00
C LEU A 113 9.08 -7.33 5.59
N HIS A 114 8.97 -7.07 6.87
CA HIS A 114 7.70 -7.14 7.60
C HIS A 114 7.43 -5.80 8.25
N GLU A 115 6.23 -5.31 8.03
CA GLU A 115 5.74 -4.06 8.58
C GLU A 115 4.38 -4.27 9.25
N THR A 116 4.18 -3.62 10.38
CA THR A 116 2.88 -3.61 11.05
C THR A 116 2.45 -2.18 11.27
N GLU A 117 1.28 -1.85 10.75
CA GLU A 117 0.72 -0.52 10.84
C GLU A 117 -0.50 -0.52 11.76
N TYR A 118 -0.61 0.50 12.59
CA TYR A 118 -1.83 0.84 13.31
C TYR A 118 -2.31 2.19 12.80
N PHE A 119 -3.61 2.33 12.66
CA PHE A 119 -4.19 3.60 12.27
C PHE A 119 -5.43 3.91 13.10
N LEU A 120 -5.58 5.18 13.41
CA LEU A 120 -6.75 5.75 14.05
C LEU A 120 -7.12 7.02 13.29
N GLN A 121 -8.38 7.17 12.97
CA GLN A 121 -8.93 8.37 12.36
C GLN A 121 -10.28 8.70 13.01
N ASP A 122 -10.51 9.98 13.23
CA ASP A 122 -11.81 10.53 13.62
C ASP A 122 -12.26 11.53 12.54
N GLU A 123 -13.49 11.39 12.08
CA GLU A 123 -14.20 12.39 11.32
C GLU A 123 -15.22 13.05 12.23
N TRP A 124 -14.99 14.33 12.53
CA TRP A 124 -15.78 15.11 13.44
C TRP A 124 -16.53 16.23 12.71
N THR A 125 -17.85 16.28 12.87
CA THR A 125 -18.72 17.31 12.30
C THR A 125 -19.36 18.12 13.43
N PRO A 126 -18.60 19.05 14.09
CA PRO A 126 -19.10 19.80 15.25
C PRO A 126 -20.30 20.67 14.93
N THR A 127 -20.39 21.16 13.70
CA THR A 127 -21.50 21.97 13.20
C THR A 127 -21.80 21.61 11.74
N THR A 128 -22.87 22.13 11.19
CA THR A 128 -23.23 21.99 9.76
C THR A 128 -22.20 22.64 8.82
N HIS A 129 -21.36 23.54 9.32
CA HIS A 129 -20.36 24.27 8.56
C HIS A 129 -18.97 23.61 8.60
N TRP A 130 -18.66 22.86 9.67
CA TRP A 130 -17.34 22.29 9.88
C TRP A 130 -17.33 20.77 9.75
N MET A 131 -16.38 20.28 8.98
CA MET A 131 -15.98 18.86 8.97
C MET A 131 -14.47 18.80 9.19
N LEU A 132 -14.07 18.10 10.23
CA LEU A 132 -12.67 17.91 10.62
C LEU A 132 -12.32 16.43 10.50
N SER A 133 -11.15 16.11 9.96
CA SER A 133 -10.62 14.76 9.95
C SER A 133 -9.25 14.77 10.61
N LEU A 134 -9.14 14.03 11.71
CA LEU A 134 -7.94 13.88 12.51
C LEU A 134 -7.50 12.44 12.43
N GLY A 135 -6.27 12.17 12.02
CA GLY A 135 -5.79 10.80 11.88
C GLY A 135 -4.32 10.67 12.26
N VAL A 136 -3.96 9.50 12.68
CA VAL A 136 -2.58 9.07 12.86
C VAL A 136 -2.42 7.64 12.35
N ARG A 137 -1.36 7.40 11.60
CA ARG A 137 -0.91 6.07 11.23
C ARG A 137 0.48 5.87 11.82
N THR A 138 0.75 4.68 12.32
CA THR A 138 2.07 4.30 12.80
C THR A 138 2.54 3.06 12.06
N ASN A 139 3.83 2.98 11.79
CA ASN A 139 4.47 1.82 11.16
C ASN A 139 5.57 1.29 12.10
N PHE A 140 5.60 -0.03 12.27
CA PHE A 140 6.65 -0.76 12.98
C PHE A 140 7.31 -1.74 12.03
N SER A 141 8.61 -1.60 11.84
CA SER A 141 9.42 -2.52 11.06
C SER A 141 10.70 -2.87 11.81
N LYS A 142 11.14 -4.13 11.75
CA LYS A 142 12.45 -4.51 12.28
C LYS A 142 13.60 -3.83 11.56
N ALA A 143 13.43 -3.56 10.26
CA ALA A 143 14.45 -2.94 9.43
C ALA A 143 14.57 -1.43 9.69
N PHE A 144 13.45 -0.74 9.93
CA PHE A 144 13.40 0.74 9.93
C PHE A 144 12.91 1.35 11.24
N GLY A 145 12.52 0.51 12.22
CA GLY A 145 12.04 0.96 13.53
C GLY A 145 10.60 1.47 13.49
N PHE A 146 10.32 2.45 14.34
CA PHE A 146 9.01 3.07 14.51
C PHE A 146 8.89 4.37 13.73
N MET A 147 7.75 4.55 13.07
CA MET A 147 7.38 5.77 12.38
C MET A 147 5.93 6.14 12.68
N TRP A 148 5.64 7.43 12.79
CA TRP A 148 4.30 7.95 12.93
C TRP A 148 3.99 8.97 11.83
N MET A 149 2.75 8.99 11.35
CA MET A 149 2.31 9.77 10.20
C MET A 149 0.96 10.44 10.55
N PRO A 150 0.97 11.70 11.00
CA PRO A 150 -0.24 12.45 11.28
C PRO A 150 -0.93 12.89 9.99
N LYS A 151 -2.26 13.00 10.05
CA LYS A 151 -3.12 13.58 9.03
C LYS A 151 -4.15 14.50 9.69
N LEU A 152 -4.25 15.71 9.18
CA LEU A 152 -5.21 16.71 9.61
C LEU A 152 -5.91 17.24 8.37
N ALA A 153 -7.23 17.29 8.38
CA ALA A 153 -7.99 17.91 7.32
C ALA A 153 -9.16 18.69 7.92
N ALA A 154 -9.45 19.84 7.32
CA ALA A 154 -10.58 20.66 7.67
C ALA A 154 -11.33 21.09 6.42
N LYS A 155 -12.65 21.03 6.47
CA LYS A 155 -13.55 21.66 5.51
C LYS A 155 -14.44 22.63 6.25
N TYR A 156 -14.51 23.85 5.74
CA TYR A 156 -15.43 24.86 6.19
C TYR A 156 -16.40 25.24 5.06
N SER A 157 -17.68 24.95 5.24
CA SER A 157 -18.74 25.34 4.31
C SER A 157 -19.30 26.67 4.74
N LEU A 158 -18.94 27.75 4.02
CA LEU A 158 -19.40 29.12 4.32
C LEU A 158 -20.92 29.24 4.09
N ASN A 159 -21.39 28.64 3.00
CA ASN A 159 -22.79 28.54 2.61
C ASN A 159 -22.96 27.31 1.68
N GLU A 160 -24.11 27.16 1.04
CA GLU A 160 -24.42 26.08 0.10
C GLU A 160 -23.51 26.07 -1.15
N GLN A 161 -22.92 27.21 -1.49
CA GLN A 161 -22.15 27.41 -2.71
C GLN A 161 -20.64 27.36 -2.46
N TRP A 162 -20.16 27.89 -1.32
CA TRP A 162 -18.73 28.04 -1.05
C TRP A 162 -18.24 27.13 0.06
N ALA A 163 -17.17 26.38 -0.21
CA ALA A 163 -16.44 25.63 0.80
C ALA A 163 -14.92 25.83 0.68
N PHE A 164 -14.26 25.87 1.82
CA PHE A 164 -12.80 25.97 1.94
C PHE A 164 -12.26 24.66 2.52
N ARG A 165 -11.10 24.23 2.04
CA ARG A 165 -10.43 23.02 2.52
C ARG A 165 -8.99 23.33 2.87
N ALA A 166 -8.51 22.71 3.93
CA ALA A 166 -7.10 22.70 4.29
C ALA A 166 -6.71 21.28 4.72
N ASN A 167 -5.57 20.80 4.24
CA ASN A 167 -5.08 19.48 4.55
C ASN A 167 -3.61 19.55 4.90
N TYR A 168 -3.21 18.75 5.87
CA TYR A 168 -1.83 18.41 6.17
C TYR A 168 -1.72 16.90 6.35
N SER A 169 -0.71 16.29 5.76
CA SER A 169 -0.37 14.89 6.01
C SER A 169 1.12 14.66 5.91
N MET A 170 1.59 13.70 6.69
CA MET A 170 2.93 13.17 6.57
C MET A 170 2.88 11.81 5.89
N GLY A 171 3.67 11.63 4.84
CA GLY A 171 3.86 10.36 4.14
C GLY A 171 5.16 9.69 4.53
N TYR A 172 5.20 8.38 4.34
CA TYR A 172 6.32 7.49 4.60
C TYR A 172 6.45 6.49 3.47
N ARG A 173 7.68 6.20 3.03
CA ARG A 173 7.99 5.14 2.07
C ARG A 173 9.23 4.38 2.54
N ALA A 174 9.06 3.12 2.88
CA ALA A 174 10.18 2.23 3.16
C ALA A 174 10.93 1.88 1.86
N PRO A 175 12.27 1.74 1.90
CA PRO A 175 13.01 1.14 0.79
C PRO A 175 12.55 -0.29 0.53
N SER A 176 12.39 -0.64 -0.73
CA SER A 176 12.03 -2.00 -1.15
C SER A 176 13.18 -2.99 -0.97
N ILE A 177 12.88 -4.29 -0.92
CA ILE A 177 13.89 -5.34 -0.86
C ILE A 177 14.90 -5.24 -2.03
N LYS A 178 14.45 -4.77 -3.19
CA LYS A 178 15.33 -4.59 -4.36
C LYS A 178 16.30 -3.44 -4.16
N GLU A 179 15.84 -2.31 -3.64
CA GLU A 179 16.66 -1.13 -3.36
C GLU A 179 17.71 -1.42 -2.29
N LEU A 180 17.40 -2.29 -1.33
CA LEU A 180 18.32 -2.66 -0.25
C LEU A 180 19.35 -3.70 -0.67
N PHE A 181 18.93 -4.77 -1.37
CA PHE A 181 19.71 -6.00 -1.44
C PHE A 181 20.10 -6.45 -2.83
N PHE A 182 19.58 -5.85 -3.94
CA PHE A 182 19.98 -6.29 -5.27
C PHE A 182 21.44 -5.99 -5.53
N ASN A 183 22.14 -6.99 -6.06
CA ASN A 183 23.50 -6.86 -6.58
C ASN A 183 23.58 -7.66 -7.88
N TRP A 184 23.28 -6.98 -8.98
CA TRP A 184 23.12 -7.64 -10.28
C TRP A 184 23.77 -6.82 -11.39
N ASP A 185 24.56 -7.53 -12.19
CA ASP A 185 25.18 -7.01 -13.41
C ASP A 185 24.41 -7.46 -14.64
N HIS A 186 23.95 -6.52 -15.43
CA HIS A 186 23.26 -6.78 -16.69
C HIS A 186 24.25 -6.85 -17.85
N LEU A 187 24.90 -8.00 -17.99
CA LEU A 187 25.80 -8.31 -19.12
C LEU A 187 26.90 -7.26 -19.38
N GLY A 188 27.37 -6.58 -18.34
CA GLY A 188 28.36 -5.54 -18.45
C GLY A 188 27.83 -4.19 -18.96
N MET A 189 26.56 -4.08 -19.30
CA MET A 189 25.96 -2.81 -19.76
C MET A 189 25.69 -1.86 -18.59
N PHE A 190 25.15 -2.38 -17.49
CA PHE A 190 24.93 -1.61 -16.25
C PHE A 190 24.87 -2.55 -15.04
N GLN A 191 25.17 -2.00 -13.87
CA GLN A 191 25.10 -2.72 -12.61
C GLN A 191 24.08 -2.07 -11.69
N ILE A 192 23.19 -2.89 -11.11
CA ILE A 192 22.30 -2.47 -10.03
C ILE A 192 22.93 -2.92 -8.72
N ARG A 193 23.19 -1.96 -7.84
CA ARG A 193 23.66 -2.21 -6.49
C ARG A 193 22.67 -1.63 -5.50
N GLY A 194 22.08 -2.51 -4.68
CA GLY A 194 21.30 -2.09 -3.52
C GLY A 194 22.18 -1.50 -2.44
N ASN A 195 21.58 -0.72 -1.58
CA ASN A 195 22.24 -0.14 -0.43
C ASN A 195 21.41 -0.46 0.85
N GLU A 196 21.99 -1.29 1.71
CA GLU A 196 21.35 -1.70 2.98
C GLU A 196 21.26 -0.55 4.01
N GLU A 197 21.99 0.55 3.78
CA GLU A 197 21.95 1.74 4.65
C GLU A 197 20.85 2.74 4.28
N LEU A 198 20.07 2.46 3.22
CA LEU A 198 18.96 3.31 2.85
C LEU A 198 17.96 3.45 4.00
N ARG A 199 17.52 4.67 4.19
CA ARG A 199 16.51 5.02 5.19
C ARG A 199 15.19 5.33 4.52
N PRO A 200 14.08 5.15 5.22
CA PRO A 200 12.77 5.53 4.71
C PRO A 200 12.67 7.01 4.35
N GLU A 201 11.99 7.27 3.26
CA GLU A 201 11.65 8.61 2.82
C GLU A 201 10.44 9.13 3.60
N LYS A 202 10.46 10.43 3.90
CA LYS A 202 9.37 11.15 4.55
C LYS A 202 9.02 12.35 3.71
N ASN A 203 7.74 12.59 3.55
CA ASN A 203 7.26 13.80 2.92
C ASN A 203 6.20 14.49 3.77
N HIS A 204 6.10 15.80 3.64
CA HIS A 204 5.05 16.61 4.23
C HIS A 204 4.22 17.19 3.10
N TYR A 205 2.95 16.95 3.12
CA TYR A 205 2.00 17.47 2.16
C TYR A 205 1.08 18.47 2.83
N VAL A 206 1.01 19.67 2.26
CA VAL A 206 0.08 20.73 2.66
C VAL A 206 -0.72 21.14 1.45
N SER A 207 -2.02 21.25 1.57
CA SER A 207 -2.85 21.84 0.54
C SER A 207 -3.94 22.71 1.16
N VAL A 208 -4.26 23.78 0.45
CA VAL A 208 -5.42 24.64 0.72
C VAL A 208 -6.19 24.82 -0.57
N GLY A 209 -7.51 24.82 -0.49
CA GLY A 209 -8.33 24.92 -1.67
C GLY A 209 -9.68 25.57 -1.38
N THR A 210 -10.32 26.02 -2.45
CA THR A 210 -11.67 26.55 -2.42
C THR A 210 -12.53 25.86 -3.47
N GLU A 211 -13.77 25.62 -3.11
CA GLU A 211 -14.77 24.97 -3.93
C GLU A 211 -15.98 25.90 -4.06
N TYR A 212 -16.41 26.12 -5.30
CA TYR A 212 -17.64 26.83 -5.61
C TYR A 212 -18.58 25.93 -6.39
N SER A 213 -19.80 25.74 -5.92
CA SER A 213 -20.78 24.85 -6.51
C SER A 213 -22.16 25.51 -6.60
N THR A 214 -22.79 25.41 -7.75
CA THR A 214 -24.18 25.74 -7.99
C THR A 214 -24.85 24.61 -8.76
N ASP A 215 -26.16 24.67 -8.96
CA ASP A 215 -26.90 23.64 -9.73
C ASP A 215 -26.38 23.42 -11.16
N ARG A 216 -25.63 24.39 -11.73
CA ARG A 216 -25.15 24.37 -13.13
C ARG A 216 -23.64 24.48 -13.29
N PHE A 217 -22.92 24.82 -12.23
CA PHE A 217 -21.49 25.10 -12.31
C PHE A 217 -20.74 24.62 -11.08
N PHE A 218 -19.61 23.95 -11.31
CA PHE A 218 -18.69 23.51 -10.28
C PHE A 218 -17.27 23.95 -10.60
N MET A 219 -16.58 24.56 -9.63
CA MET A 219 -15.19 24.97 -9.72
C MET A 219 -14.45 24.56 -8.45
N ASN A 220 -13.27 23.98 -8.60
CA ASN A 220 -12.37 23.65 -7.51
C ASN A 220 -10.97 24.19 -7.84
N VAL A 221 -10.35 24.87 -6.88
CA VAL A 221 -8.99 25.39 -6.97
C VAL A 221 -8.23 24.91 -5.73
N ASN A 222 -7.10 24.21 -5.95
CA ASN A 222 -6.20 23.68 -4.92
C ASN A 222 -4.78 24.20 -5.13
#